data_89b2bddbddd65bc829207ad1295d981c
#
_entry.id   89b2bddbddd65bc829207ad1295d981c
#
_cell.length_a   1.000
_cell.length_b   1.000
_cell.length_c   1.000
_cell.angle_alpha   90.00
_cell.angle_beta   90.00
_cell.angle_gamma   90.00
#
_symmetry.space_group_name_H-M   'P 1'
#
loop_
_entity.id
_entity.type
_entity.pdbx_description
1 polymer ?
#
loop_
_entity_poly.entity_id
_entity_poly.type
_entity_poly.pdbx_seq_one_letter_code
_entity_poly.pdbx_strand_id
1 'polypeptide(L)'
;MTTLHKTGIDVTYTETAKFCVNKIAFFLRSNNIDPRPVLRLAIQEFENRVTAFPSSCPISPQLSKLGCMKYRECNTESGYRFFYSINSEQNRIVVHVIQAQREDIQQLLFDRIIAR
;
A
#
# COMPACT_ATOMS: atom_id res chain seq x y z
N MET A 1 -8.53 8.38 -4.31
CA MET A 1 -9.44 7.73 -3.38
C MET A 1 -9.10 8.16 -1.95
N THR A 2 -10.07 8.63 -1.21
CA THR A 2 -9.89 9.08 0.18
C THR A 2 -10.97 8.44 1.04
N THR A 3 -10.55 7.89 2.18
CA THR A 3 -11.47 7.26 3.13
C THR A 3 -11.35 7.94 4.49
N LEU A 4 -12.46 8.40 5.04
CA LEU A 4 -12.51 9.00 6.37
C LEU A 4 -13.06 7.96 7.35
N HIS A 5 -12.26 7.61 8.35
CA HIS A 5 -12.60 6.61 9.32
C HIS A 5 -13.17 7.23 10.62
N LYS A 6 -13.75 6.38 11.47
CA LYS A 6 -14.31 6.80 12.76
C LYS A 6 -13.28 7.48 13.66
N THR A 7 -12.00 7.15 13.46
CA THR A 7 -10.89 7.77 14.21
C THR A 7 -10.58 9.18 13.73
N GLY A 8 -11.20 9.63 12.65
CA GLY A 8 -10.91 10.93 12.04
C GLY A 8 -9.64 10.93 11.19
N ILE A 9 -9.04 9.78 10.96
CA ILE A 9 -7.83 9.66 10.14
C ILE A 9 -8.23 9.43 8.68
N ASP A 10 -7.74 10.30 7.79
CA ASP A 10 -7.88 10.12 6.34
C ASP A 10 -6.87 9.11 5.82
N VAL A 11 -7.29 8.27 4.88
CA VAL A 11 -6.37 7.42 4.12
C VAL A 11 -6.48 7.81 2.65
N THR A 12 -5.38 8.26 2.07
CA THR A 12 -5.31 8.65 0.67
C THR A 12 -4.33 7.77 -0.09
N TYR A 13 -4.53 7.64 -1.39
CA TYR A 13 -3.74 6.76 -2.26
C TYR A 13 -3.13 7.60 -3.37
N THR A 14 -1.82 7.54 -3.53
CA THR A 14 -1.11 8.25 -4.60
C THR A 14 -1.42 7.64 -5.96
N GLU A 15 -1.02 8.34 -7.02
CA GLU A 15 -1.16 7.79 -8.38
C GLU A 15 -0.36 6.50 -8.55
N THR A 16 0.80 6.41 -7.92
CA THR A 16 1.59 5.16 -7.93
C THR A 16 0.85 4.03 -7.23
N ALA A 17 0.20 4.31 -6.10
CA ALA A 17 -0.62 3.30 -5.42
C ALA A 17 -1.78 2.84 -6.30
N LYS A 18 -2.44 3.77 -7.00
CA LYS A 18 -3.52 3.42 -7.93
C LYS A 18 -3.02 2.57 -9.10
N PHE A 19 -1.84 2.89 -9.63
CA PHE A 19 -1.18 2.06 -10.63
C PHE A 19 -0.96 0.64 -10.11
N CYS A 20 -0.51 0.51 -8.86
CA CYS A 20 -0.30 -0.80 -8.23
C CYS A 20 -1.60 -1.59 -8.16
N VAL A 21 -2.70 -0.95 -7.76
CA VAL A 21 -4.02 -1.59 -7.69
C VAL A 21 -4.43 -2.12 -9.07
N ASN A 22 -4.25 -1.31 -10.10
CA ASN A 22 -4.60 -1.71 -11.46
C ASN A 22 -3.73 -2.86 -11.95
N LYS A 23 -2.46 -2.86 -11.62
CA LYS A 23 -1.53 -3.93 -11.95
C LYS A 23 -1.94 -5.25 -11.29
N ILE A 24 -2.26 -5.19 -10.01
CA ILE A 24 -2.73 -6.36 -9.26
C ILE A 24 -4.06 -6.87 -9.85
N ALA A 25 -4.99 -5.96 -10.14
CA ALA A 25 -6.27 -6.33 -10.73
C ALA A 25 -6.09 -7.03 -12.08
N PHE A 26 -5.20 -6.50 -12.92
CA PHE A 26 -4.88 -7.11 -14.22
C PHE A 26 -4.34 -8.52 -14.05
N PHE A 27 -3.40 -8.70 -13.12
CA PHE A 27 -2.80 -10.01 -12.85
C PHE A 27 -3.87 -11.01 -12.39
N LEU A 28 -4.73 -10.59 -11.46
CA LEU A 28 -5.80 -11.46 -10.96
C LEU A 28 -6.77 -11.87 -12.07
N ARG A 29 -7.18 -10.92 -12.91
CA ARG A 29 -8.08 -11.22 -14.05
C ARG A 29 -7.41 -12.17 -15.03
N SER A 30 -6.12 -12.02 -15.27
CA SER A 30 -5.36 -12.91 -16.16
C SER A 30 -5.32 -14.35 -15.64
N ASN A 31 -5.56 -14.53 -14.35
CA ASN A 31 -5.63 -15.85 -13.71
C ASN A 31 -7.05 -16.24 -13.36
N ASN A 32 -8.03 -15.63 -14.00
CA ASN A 32 -9.46 -15.92 -13.82
C ASN A 32 -9.96 -15.68 -12.39
N ILE A 33 -9.38 -14.71 -11.71
CA ILE A 33 -9.77 -14.32 -10.36
C ILE A 33 -10.41 -12.93 -10.41
N ASP A 34 -11.60 -12.78 -9.82
CA ASP A 34 -12.22 -11.46 -9.68
C ASP A 34 -11.42 -10.63 -8.69
N PRO A 35 -10.83 -9.50 -9.12
CA PRO A 35 -9.98 -8.70 -8.23
C PRO A 35 -10.74 -7.95 -7.14
N ARG A 36 -12.04 -7.72 -7.32
CA ARG A 36 -12.80 -6.87 -6.39
C ARG A 36 -12.82 -7.38 -4.96
N PRO A 37 -13.20 -8.66 -4.67
CA PRO A 37 -13.19 -9.13 -3.29
C PRO A 37 -11.78 -9.24 -2.72
N VAL A 38 -10.80 -9.60 -3.55
CA VAL A 38 -9.40 -9.74 -3.12
C VAL A 38 -8.84 -8.39 -2.67
N LEU A 39 -8.98 -7.37 -3.51
CA LEU A 39 -8.48 -6.03 -3.21
C LEU A 39 -9.26 -5.38 -2.07
N ARG A 40 -10.57 -5.58 -2.01
CA ARG A 40 -11.40 -5.04 -0.92
C ARG A 40 -10.93 -5.58 0.42
N LEU A 41 -10.68 -6.89 0.51
CA LEU A 41 -10.20 -7.51 1.74
C LEU A 41 -8.85 -6.94 2.16
N ALA A 42 -7.90 -6.87 1.23
CA ALA A 42 -6.56 -6.37 1.53
C ALA A 42 -6.60 -4.91 2.01
N ILE A 43 -7.35 -4.06 1.32
CA ILE A 43 -7.48 -2.65 1.69
C ILE A 43 -8.16 -2.52 3.05
N GLN A 44 -9.19 -3.30 3.30
CA GLN A 44 -9.92 -3.27 4.57
C GLN A 44 -9.01 -3.69 5.73
N GLU A 45 -8.25 -4.76 5.57
CA GLU A 45 -7.29 -5.21 6.58
C GLU A 45 -6.26 -4.12 6.89
N PHE A 46 -5.71 -3.51 5.84
CA PHE A 46 -4.73 -2.44 5.98
C PHE A 46 -5.34 -1.24 6.71
N GLU A 47 -6.47 -0.73 6.21
CA GLU A 47 -7.07 0.49 6.76
C GLU A 47 -7.52 0.31 8.21
N ASN A 48 -8.10 -0.85 8.53
CA ASN A 48 -8.49 -1.13 9.92
C ASN A 48 -7.30 -1.08 10.86
N ARG A 49 -6.17 -1.62 10.43
CA ARG A 49 -4.97 -1.68 11.26
C ARG A 49 -4.35 -0.30 11.48
N VAL A 50 -4.12 0.45 10.39
CA VAL A 50 -3.38 1.70 10.47
C VAL A 50 -4.23 2.86 10.97
N THR A 51 -5.54 2.82 10.82
CA THR A 51 -6.40 3.87 11.39
C THR A 51 -6.56 3.70 12.89
N ALA A 52 -6.45 2.47 13.40
CA ALA A 52 -6.44 2.22 14.84
C ALA A 52 -5.11 2.68 15.45
N PHE A 53 -3.98 2.30 14.82
CA PHE A 53 -2.64 2.62 15.30
C PHE A 53 -1.72 2.91 14.11
N PRO A 54 -1.63 4.18 13.66
CA PRO A 54 -0.85 4.52 12.46
C PRO A 54 0.61 4.08 12.50
N SER A 55 1.24 4.09 13.66
CA SER A 55 2.64 3.70 13.80
C SER A 55 2.84 2.25 14.23
N SER A 56 1.79 1.42 14.16
CA SER A 56 1.88 0.02 14.57
C SER A 56 2.75 -0.83 13.64
N CYS A 57 2.92 -0.42 12.39
CA CYS A 57 3.76 -1.13 11.44
C CYS A 57 5.15 -0.52 11.40
N PRO A 58 6.21 -1.33 11.20
CA PRO A 58 7.59 -0.82 11.26
C PRO A 58 7.95 0.02 10.03
N ILE A 59 9.03 0.78 10.18
CA ILE A 59 9.70 1.39 9.03
C ILE A 59 10.12 0.27 8.09
N SER A 60 9.88 0.46 6.78
CA SER A 60 10.16 -0.58 5.79
C SER A 60 11.65 -0.95 5.77
N PRO A 61 12.01 -2.22 6.05
CA PRO A 61 13.41 -2.65 5.98
C PRO A 61 13.99 -2.53 4.57
N GLN A 62 13.18 -2.82 3.54
CA GLN A 62 13.65 -2.76 2.16
C GLN A 62 13.99 -1.33 1.74
N LEU A 63 13.10 -0.38 2.04
CA LEU A 63 13.33 1.02 1.70
C LEU A 63 14.39 1.65 2.57
N SER A 64 14.50 1.22 3.82
CA SER A 64 15.55 1.66 4.74
C SER A 64 16.94 1.31 4.19
N LYS A 65 17.11 0.13 3.60
CA LYS A 65 18.35 -0.29 2.96
C LYS A 65 18.72 0.59 1.77
N LEU A 66 17.71 1.21 1.15
CA LEU A 66 17.92 2.15 0.03
C LEU A 66 18.09 3.59 0.51
N GLY A 67 18.25 3.79 1.83
CA GLY A 67 18.41 5.11 2.41
C GLY A 67 17.13 5.86 2.68
N CYS A 68 15.98 5.21 2.54
CA CYS A 68 14.69 5.85 2.72
C CYS A 68 14.02 5.37 4.00
N MET A 69 13.96 6.24 5.01
CA MET A 69 13.43 5.94 6.34
C MET A 69 12.00 6.49 6.54
N LYS A 70 11.41 7.04 5.49
CA LYS A 70 10.15 7.76 5.57
C LYS A 70 8.93 6.84 5.59
N TYR A 71 9.05 5.65 5.03
CA TYR A 71 7.90 4.80 4.77
C TYR A 71 7.82 3.62 5.72
N ARG A 72 6.58 3.34 6.15
CA ARG A 72 6.26 2.16 6.94
C ARG A 72 5.71 1.08 6.03
N GLU A 73 5.82 -0.16 6.48
CA GLU A 73 5.41 -1.33 5.70
C GLU A 73 4.40 -2.14 6.50
N CYS A 74 3.20 -2.29 5.93
CA CYS A 74 2.14 -3.11 6.52
C CYS A 74 1.90 -4.34 5.65
N ASN A 75 2.08 -5.53 6.22
CA ASN A 75 1.82 -6.79 5.54
C ASN A 75 0.46 -7.32 5.99
N THR A 76 -0.46 -7.52 5.05
CA THR A 76 -1.79 -8.06 5.37
C THR A 76 -1.77 -9.58 5.35
N GLU A 77 -2.71 -10.18 6.08
CA GLU A 77 -2.86 -11.64 6.07
C GLU A 77 -3.26 -12.16 4.69
N SER A 78 -3.95 -11.32 3.91
CA SER A 78 -4.34 -11.66 2.55
C SER A 78 -3.17 -11.71 1.57
N GLY A 79 -1.96 -11.38 1.99
CA GLY A 79 -0.74 -11.56 1.19
C GLY A 79 -0.30 -10.33 0.43
N TYR A 80 -0.68 -9.14 0.87
CA TYR A 80 -0.29 -7.88 0.24
C TYR A 80 0.52 -7.03 1.19
N ARG A 81 1.36 -6.18 0.62
CA ARG A 81 2.26 -5.29 1.34
C ARG A 81 1.94 -3.86 0.95
N PHE A 82 1.69 -3.01 1.96
CA PHE A 82 1.37 -1.60 1.77
C PHE A 82 2.51 -0.76 2.32
N PHE A 83 3.03 0.13 1.50
CA PHE A 83 4.02 1.12 1.93
C PHE A 83 3.32 2.45 2.10
N TYR A 84 3.40 3.03 3.29
CA TYR A 84 2.67 4.25 3.62
C TYR A 84 3.51 5.19 4.46
N SER A 85 3.17 6.47 4.43
CA SER A 85 3.72 7.49 5.30
C SER A 85 2.61 8.11 6.14
N ILE A 86 3.00 8.74 7.24
CA ILE A 86 2.07 9.39 8.17
C ILE A 86 2.30 10.89 8.09
N ASN A 87 1.23 11.65 7.81
CA ASN A 87 1.21 13.09 7.93
C ASN A 87 0.43 13.43 9.20
N SER A 88 1.15 13.60 10.32
CA SER A 88 0.52 13.84 11.61
C SER A 88 -0.15 15.21 11.72
N GLU A 89 0.33 16.21 10.97
CA GLU A 89 -0.29 17.53 10.98
C GLU A 89 -1.70 17.51 10.39
N GLN A 90 -1.90 16.70 9.35
CA GLN A 90 -3.18 16.58 8.67
C GLN A 90 -3.98 15.37 9.13
N ASN A 91 -3.47 14.61 10.09
CA ASN A 91 -4.08 13.38 10.55
C ASN A 91 -4.41 12.45 9.38
N ARG A 92 -3.41 12.22 8.54
CA ARG A 92 -3.58 11.53 7.27
C ARG A 92 -2.52 10.45 7.07
N ILE A 93 -2.96 9.34 6.52
CA ILE A 93 -2.08 8.26 6.05
C ILE A 93 -2.07 8.32 4.52
N VAL A 94 -0.87 8.29 3.94
CA VAL A 94 -0.70 8.32 2.49
C VAL A 94 -0.11 6.99 2.05
N VAL A 95 -0.85 6.25 1.23
CA VAL A 95 -0.39 4.98 0.67
C VAL A 95 0.33 5.26 -0.63
N HIS A 96 1.58 4.81 -0.73
CA HIS A 96 2.44 5.08 -1.89
C HIS A 96 2.56 3.88 -2.83
N VAL A 97 2.61 2.67 -2.28
CA VAL A 97 2.85 1.45 -3.05
C VAL A 97 2.05 0.31 -2.42
N ILE A 98 1.48 -0.53 -3.28
CA ILE A 98 0.83 -1.79 -2.88
C ILE A 98 1.42 -2.89 -3.74
N GLN A 99 1.86 -3.98 -3.11
CA GLN A 99 2.47 -5.11 -3.80
C GLN A 99 1.98 -6.43 -3.22
N ALA A 100 2.03 -7.49 -4.02
CA ALA A 100 2.01 -8.84 -3.47
C ALA A 100 3.30 -9.04 -2.67
N GLN A 101 3.24 -9.81 -1.58
CA GLN A 101 4.40 -9.96 -0.69
C GLN A 101 5.62 -10.58 -1.37
N ARG A 102 5.42 -11.25 -2.51
CA ARG A 102 6.50 -11.86 -3.29
C ARG A 102 7.15 -10.91 -4.28
N GLU A 103 6.55 -9.74 -4.54
CA GLU A 103 7.10 -8.80 -5.50
C GLU A 103 8.29 -8.04 -4.91
N ASP A 104 9.25 -7.70 -5.79
CA ASP A 104 10.40 -6.90 -5.44
C ASP A 104 10.06 -5.42 -5.67
N ILE A 105 10.20 -4.59 -4.63
CA ILE A 105 9.94 -3.15 -4.74
C ILE A 105 10.91 -2.50 -5.72
N GLN A 106 12.14 -2.98 -5.83
CA GLN A 106 13.10 -2.43 -6.77
C GLN A 106 12.63 -2.65 -8.21
N GLN A 107 12.04 -3.80 -8.50
CA GLN A 107 11.48 -4.08 -9.82
C GLN A 107 10.32 -3.15 -10.13
N LEU A 108 9.45 -2.89 -9.17
CA LEU A 108 8.35 -1.96 -9.34
C LEU A 108 8.86 -0.55 -9.65
N LEU A 109 9.86 -0.09 -8.92
CA LEU A 109 10.45 1.23 -9.14
C LEU A 109 11.08 1.31 -10.53
N PHE A 110 11.76 0.25 -10.95
CA PHE A 110 12.31 0.17 -12.30
C PHE A 110 11.19 0.32 -13.34
N ASP A 111 10.10 -0.44 -13.19
CA ASP A 111 8.98 -0.42 -14.13
C ASP A 111 8.36 0.98 -14.23
N ARG A 112 8.25 1.68 -13.10
CA ARG A 112 7.64 3.02 -13.05
C ARG A 112 8.54 4.12 -13.59
N ILE A 113 9.85 4.00 -13.38
CA ILE A 113 10.80 5.09 -13.65
C ILE A 113 11.51 4.87 -14.98
N ILE A 114 11.91 3.65 -15.27
CA ILE A 114 12.78 3.32 -16.42
C ILE A 114 11.98 2.84 -17.63
N ALA A 115 11.00 1.98 -17.41
CA ALA A 115 10.28 1.30 -18.48
C ALA A 115 8.99 2.00 -18.93
N ARG A 116 8.76 3.21 -18.44
CA ARG A 116 7.56 3.99 -18.79
C ARG A 116 7.48 4.29 -20.27
#